data_a4469be69bfa46587387670e66780318
#
_entry.id   a4469be69bfa46587387670e66780318
#
_cell.length_a   1.000
_cell.length_b   1.000
_cell.length_c   1.000
_cell.angle_alpha   90.00
_cell.angle_beta   90.00
_cell.angle_gamma   90.00
#
_symmetry.space_group_name_H-M   'P 1'
#
loop_
_entity.id
_entity.type
_entity.pdbx_description
1 polymer ?
#
loop_
_entity_poly.entity_id
_entity_poly.type
_entity_poly.pdbx_seq_one_letter_code
_entity_poly.pdbx_strand_id
1 'polypeptide(L)'
;LHERQSSPAYADLVEAAEAELQASTPAAVRRNLQLLRLELNRQRCLDPQLVAQIAQAQSRGNAIWQEARRRSDFSIFAPALESLIGLRREQATQLAAAEVQHRSPWEILAQPFEPDVSKERLQQLFAPLQDELPVLLQQAAATQVSPLPELPEALQENLCSELLNSWGYDPAYCQRSRSAHPFSCTVGPQDFRITTRVVPDQPLSAFLATAHEWGHSLYEQGLPRTGNHYFPWPLGEATSMGVHESQSLFWECRVGRSRAFAERWHPRFCAGLGSVGGSGVGSGSDPWGGAHGFWRGLNPLRPGLIRVEADELSYCLHIVLRFELELALLEQELPVAELPGLWNRRMGELLGRTPSSDSEGCLQDIHWAEGLFGYFPSYALGHLISAQLAETMEQELGGPGAIEAAIAAGKESSLRDWLASRVYPLGRSVNAEELVEQVSGQSLSAAAFLRYLRNKLERLQADT
;
A
#
# COMPACT_ATOMS: atom_id res chain seq x y z
N LEU A 1 17.16 5.71 -19.66
CA LEU A 1 15.82 5.28 -19.98
C LEU A 1 15.04 6.40 -20.68
N HIS A 2 14.96 7.60 -20.07
CA HIS A 2 14.29 8.78 -20.62
C HIS A 2 14.70 9.09 -22.07
N GLU A 3 16.01 9.17 -22.37
CA GLU A 3 16.53 9.43 -23.71
C GLU A 3 16.00 8.42 -24.76
N ARG A 4 15.88 7.15 -24.38
CA ARG A 4 15.34 6.12 -25.27
C ARG A 4 13.82 6.26 -25.47
N GLN A 5 13.08 6.52 -24.40
CA GLN A 5 11.61 6.63 -24.44
C GLN A 5 11.12 7.93 -25.09
N SER A 6 11.94 8.99 -25.10
CA SER A 6 11.64 10.27 -25.77
C SER A 6 12.18 10.37 -27.20
N SER A 7 12.91 9.34 -27.67
CA SER A 7 13.60 9.38 -28.97
C SER A 7 12.64 9.43 -30.16
N PRO A 8 13.04 10.09 -31.28
CA PRO A 8 12.26 10.05 -32.53
C PRO A 8 11.99 8.63 -33.02
N ALA A 9 12.98 7.73 -32.94
CA ALA A 9 12.82 6.34 -33.37
C ALA A 9 11.73 5.60 -32.57
N TYR A 10 11.59 5.87 -31.26
CA TYR A 10 10.52 5.29 -30.47
C TYR A 10 9.15 5.90 -30.84
N ALA A 11 9.09 7.19 -31.10
CA ALA A 11 7.88 7.86 -31.58
C ALA A 11 7.41 7.28 -32.93
N ASP A 12 8.31 7.11 -33.89
CA ASP A 12 8.02 6.55 -35.20
C ASP A 12 7.45 5.13 -35.09
N LEU A 13 7.95 4.31 -34.13
CA LEU A 13 7.42 2.97 -33.87
C LEU A 13 5.99 3.00 -33.34
N VAL A 14 5.69 3.92 -32.39
CA VAL A 14 4.34 4.08 -31.85
C VAL A 14 3.38 4.58 -32.92
N GLU A 15 3.78 5.55 -33.75
CA GLU A 15 2.98 6.08 -34.86
C GLU A 15 2.70 5.02 -35.93
N ALA A 16 3.71 4.22 -36.31
CA ALA A 16 3.53 3.12 -37.24
C ALA A 16 2.52 2.08 -36.71
N ALA A 17 2.64 1.72 -35.43
CA ALA A 17 1.71 0.78 -34.80
C ALA A 17 0.28 1.31 -34.72
N GLU A 18 0.10 2.62 -34.47
CA GLU A 18 -1.23 3.28 -34.50
C GLU A 18 -1.82 3.31 -35.90
N ALA A 19 -1.00 3.54 -36.92
CA ALA A 19 -1.45 3.54 -38.31
C ALA A 19 -1.97 2.17 -38.81
N GLU A 20 -1.53 1.07 -38.17
CA GLU A 20 -2.01 -0.28 -38.46
C GLU A 20 -3.35 -0.63 -37.78
N LEU A 21 -3.87 0.24 -36.87
CA LEU A 21 -5.11 -0.02 -36.18
C LEU A 21 -6.31 -0.06 -37.14
N GLN A 22 -7.08 -1.12 -37.04
CA GLN A 22 -8.32 -1.34 -37.80
C GLN A 22 -9.52 -1.47 -36.86
N ALA A 23 -10.73 -1.35 -37.35
CA ALA A 23 -11.95 -1.55 -36.55
C ALA A 23 -11.98 -2.94 -35.87
N SER A 24 -11.37 -3.94 -36.48
CA SER A 24 -11.24 -5.31 -35.98
C SER A 24 -10.12 -5.52 -34.97
N THR A 25 -9.24 -4.53 -34.74
CA THR A 25 -8.14 -4.67 -33.77
C THR A 25 -8.70 -4.88 -32.37
N PRO A 26 -8.21 -5.88 -31.59
CA PRO A 26 -8.67 -6.13 -30.22
C PRO A 26 -8.56 -4.88 -29.33
N ALA A 27 -9.53 -4.68 -28.43
CA ALA A 27 -9.56 -3.54 -27.51
C ALA A 27 -8.29 -3.45 -26.64
N ALA A 28 -7.76 -4.59 -26.20
CA ALA A 28 -6.52 -4.67 -25.44
C ALA A 28 -5.29 -4.12 -26.17
N VAL A 29 -5.18 -4.39 -27.49
CA VAL A 29 -4.08 -3.84 -28.32
C VAL A 29 -4.23 -2.33 -28.44
N ARG A 30 -5.46 -1.85 -28.71
CA ARG A 30 -5.74 -0.40 -28.75
C ARG A 30 -5.38 0.27 -27.42
N ARG A 31 -5.79 -0.33 -26.30
CA ARG A 31 -5.47 0.22 -24.97
C ARG A 31 -3.98 0.26 -24.71
N ASN A 32 -3.22 -0.78 -25.05
CA ASN A 32 -1.76 -0.77 -24.94
C ASN A 32 -1.14 0.41 -25.73
N LEU A 33 -1.56 0.61 -26.98
CA LEU A 33 -1.04 1.71 -27.80
C LEU A 33 -1.42 3.08 -27.23
N GLN A 34 -2.63 3.24 -26.70
CA GLN A 34 -3.03 4.48 -26.01
C GLN A 34 -2.13 4.78 -24.80
N LEU A 35 -1.83 3.76 -23.97
CA LEU A 35 -0.96 3.91 -22.81
C LEU A 35 0.48 4.22 -23.22
N LEU A 36 1.00 3.55 -24.26
CA LEU A 36 2.32 3.85 -24.81
C LEU A 36 2.41 5.27 -25.39
N ARG A 37 1.36 5.72 -26.08
CA ARG A 37 1.28 7.11 -26.61
C ARG A 37 1.25 8.11 -25.46
N LEU A 38 0.46 7.86 -24.42
CA LEU A 38 0.41 8.73 -23.25
C LEU A 38 1.79 8.87 -22.61
N GLU A 39 2.48 7.74 -22.37
CA GLU A 39 3.81 7.73 -21.78
C GLU A 39 4.84 8.45 -22.69
N LEU A 40 4.84 8.16 -23.98
CA LEU A 40 5.69 8.84 -24.96
C LEU A 40 5.50 10.37 -24.92
N ASN A 41 4.26 10.84 -24.91
CA ASN A 41 3.97 12.26 -24.86
C ASN A 41 4.51 12.89 -23.56
N ARG A 42 4.30 12.24 -22.41
CA ARG A 42 4.84 12.67 -21.11
C ARG A 42 6.37 12.72 -21.12
N GLN A 43 7.04 11.70 -21.65
CA GLN A 43 8.50 11.68 -21.73
C GLN A 43 9.07 12.76 -22.65
N ARG A 44 8.40 13.07 -23.76
CA ARG A 44 8.84 14.09 -24.73
C ARG A 44 8.64 15.53 -24.29
N CYS A 45 7.75 15.77 -23.33
CA CYS A 45 7.54 17.10 -22.74
C CYS A 45 8.65 17.49 -21.76
N LEU A 46 9.43 16.52 -21.25
CA LEU A 46 10.43 16.76 -20.23
C LEU A 46 11.79 17.14 -20.82
N ASP A 47 12.35 18.23 -20.35
CA ASP A 47 13.75 18.58 -20.62
C ASP A 47 14.68 17.53 -20.03
N PRO A 48 15.60 16.92 -20.83
CA PRO A 48 16.59 15.97 -20.34
C PRO A 48 17.46 16.51 -19.20
N GLN A 49 17.73 17.82 -19.16
CA GLN A 49 18.49 18.44 -18.07
C GLN A 49 17.66 18.44 -16.77
N LEU A 50 16.36 18.73 -16.83
CA LEU A 50 15.48 18.65 -15.68
C LEU A 50 15.41 17.23 -15.13
N VAL A 51 15.28 16.23 -16.00
CA VAL A 51 15.27 14.81 -15.58
C VAL A 51 16.58 14.44 -14.87
N ALA A 52 17.73 14.87 -15.39
CA ALA A 52 19.03 14.63 -14.75
C ALA A 52 19.16 15.36 -13.40
N GLN A 53 18.69 16.61 -13.31
CA GLN A 53 18.68 17.40 -12.07
C GLN A 53 17.79 16.75 -10.99
N ILE A 54 16.61 16.26 -11.35
CA ILE A 54 15.72 15.54 -10.45
C ILE A 54 16.41 14.28 -9.90
N ALA A 55 17.02 13.46 -10.78
CA ALA A 55 17.71 12.24 -10.37
C ALA A 55 18.89 12.54 -9.41
N GLN A 56 19.65 13.61 -9.67
CA GLN A 56 20.73 14.03 -8.78
C GLN A 56 20.18 14.55 -7.43
N ALA A 57 19.10 15.34 -7.46
CA ALA A 57 18.48 15.88 -6.25
C ALA A 57 17.91 14.76 -5.37
N GLN A 58 17.29 13.73 -5.96
CA GLN A 58 16.80 12.54 -5.26
C GLN A 58 17.95 11.78 -4.57
N SER A 59 19.02 11.49 -5.30
CA SER A 59 20.18 10.78 -4.74
C SER A 59 20.82 11.53 -3.57
N ARG A 60 20.98 12.86 -3.69
CA ARG A 60 21.53 13.72 -2.63
C ARG A 60 20.52 13.87 -1.50
N GLY A 61 19.23 14.07 -1.81
CA GLY A 61 18.14 14.23 -0.86
C GLY A 61 18.03 13.04 0.08
N ASN A 62 18.15 11.82 -0.45
CA ASN A 62 18.14 10.59 0.34
C ASN A 62 19.28 10.57 1.39
N ALA A 63 20.52 10.86 0.98
CA ALA A 63 21.66 10.88 1.90
C ALA A 63 21.51 11.98 2.97
N ILE A 64 21.06 13.18 2.58
CA ILE A 64 20.83 14.29 3.50
C ILE A 64 19.70 13.97 4.48
N TRP A 65 18.59 13.37 4.00
CA TRP A 65 17.48 12.96 4.83
C TRP A 65 17.89 11.91 5.88
N GLN A 66 18.70 10.91 5.50
CA GLN A 66 19.22 9.92 6.45
C GLN A 66 20.00 10.58 7.59
N GLU A 67 20.85 11.56 7.28
CA GLU A 67 21.60 12.31 8.29
C GLU A 67 20.69 13.19 9.15
N ALA A 68 19.74 13.92 8.54
CA ALA A 68 18.77 14.74 9.24
C ALA A 68 17.93 13.89 10.22
N ARG A 69 17.44 12.72 9.76
CA ARG A 69 16.68 11.77 10.57
C ARG A 69 17.50 11.24 11.74
N ARG A 70 18.77 10.85 11.47
CA ARG A 70 19.68 10.36 12.51
C ARG A 70 19.94 11.39 13.60
N ARG A 71 20.01 12.69 13.24
CA ARG A 71 20.17 13.80 14.17
C ARG A 71 18.86 14.34 14.74
N SER A 72 17.75 13.93 14.16
CA SER A 72 16.42 14.50 14.45
C SER A 72 16.40 16.02 14.26
N ASP A 73 16.94 16.50 13.14
CA ASP A 73 17.09 17.93 12.82
C ASP A 73 16.64 18.18 11.38
N PHE A 74 15.42 18.69 11.23
CA PHE A 74 14.83 18.97 9.92
C PHE A 74 15.57 20.08 9.16
N SER A 75 16.25 21.00 9.87
CA SER A 75 16.96 22.10 9.23
C SER A 75 18.06 21.63 8.27
N ILE A 76 18.59 20.43 8.50
CA ILE A 76 19.58 19.78 7.61
C ILE A 76 18.94 19.38 6.28
N PHE A 77 17.69 18.90 6.30
CA PHE A 77 16.99 18.42 5.11
C PHE A 77 16.23 19.52 4.37
N ALA A 78 15.79 20.56 5.05
CA ALA A 78 14.92 21.60 4.49
C ALA A 78 15.43 22.20 3.16
N PRO A 79 16.72 22.54 2.97
CA PRO A 79 17.19 23.07 1.67
C PRO A 79 17.12 22.04 0.53
N ALA A 80 17.34 20.75 0.83
CA ALA A 80 17.24 19.69 -0.17
C ALA A 80 15.76 19.45 -0.56
N LEU A 81 14.86 19.49 0.41
CA LEU A 81 13.41 19.39 0.16
C LEU A 81 12.90 20.57 -0.68
N GLU A 82 13.31 21.80 -0.36
CA GLU A 82 12.96 23.00 -1.12
C GLU A 82 13.40 22.89 -2.59
N SER A 83 14.63 22.42 -2.82
CA SER A 83 15.15 22.15 -4.17
C SER A 83 14.32 21.09 -4.90
N LEU A 84 13.96 19.98 -4.24
CA LEU A 84 13.12 18.92 -4.81
C LEU A 84 11.71 19.42 -5.16
N ILE A 85 11.10 20.23 -4.30
CA ILE A 85 9.78 20.84 -4.56
C ILE A 85 9.86 21.75 -5.79
N GLY A 86 10.88 22.58 -5.89
CA GLY A 86 11.10 23.45 -7.06
C GLY A 86 11.20 22.66 -8.37
N LEU A 87 12.05 21.63 -8.38
CA LEU A 87 12.23 20.75 -9.55
C LEU A 87 10.95 19.98 -9.91
N ARG A 88 10.17 19.54 -8.91
CA ARG A 88 8.91 18.82 -9.15
C ARG A 88 7.81 19.74 -9.66
N ARG A 89 7.74 21.00 -9.20
CA ARG A 89 6.85 22.02 -9.76
C ARG A 89 7.22 22.31 -11.22
N GLU A 90 8.50 22.45 -11.54
CA GLU A 90 8.98 22.60 -12.92
C GLU A 90 8.58 21.40 -13.78
N GLN A 91 8.79 20.18 -13.29
CA GLN A 91 8.38 18.97 -13.97
C GLN A 91 6.87 18.95 -14.23
N ALA A 92 6.05 19.30 -13.23
CA ALA A 92 4.60 19.38 -13.39
C ALA A 92 4.20 20.42 -14.45
N THR A 93 4.88 21.58 -14.49
CA THR A 93 4.66 22.60 -15.50
C THR A 93 4.94 22.09 -16.92
N GLN A 94 6.06 21.38 -17.12
CA GLN A 94 6.39 20.80 -18.42
C GLN A 94 5.40 19.70 -18.82
N LEU A 95 5.02 18.83 -17.88
CA LEU A 95 4.05 17.74 -18.12
C LEU A 95 2.64 18.28 -18.43
N ALA A 96 2.25 19.44 -17.90
CA ALA A 96 0.96 20.08 -18.19
C ALA A 96 0.74 20.28 -19.69
N ALA A 97 1.80 20.42 -20.47
CA ALA A 97 1.73 20.56 -21.93
C ALA A 97 1.26 19.27 -22.64
N ALA A 98 1.43 18.11 -22.01
CA ALA A 98 0.97 16.81 -22.53
C ALA A 98 -0.44 16.42 -22.03
N GLU A 99 -0.96 17.13 -21.02
CA GLU A 99 -2.26 16.82 -20.44
C GLU A 99 -3.41 17.37 -21.29
N VAL A 100 -4.43 16.56 -21.49
CA VAL A 100 -5.68 16.96 -22.18
C VAL A 100 -6.60 17.73 -21.22
N GLN A 101 -6.55 17.37 -19.92
CA GLN A 101 -7.33 18.00 -18.87
C GLN A 101 -6.47 18.97 -18.09
N HIS A 102 -7.07 20.06 -17.62
CA HIS A 102 -6.38 20.97 -16.72
C HIS A 102 -6.26 20.34 -15.34
N ARG A 103 -5.03 19.95 -14.97
CA ARG A 103 -4.68 19.36 -13.66
C ARG A 103 -3.75 20.29 -12.89
N SER A 104 -3.88 20.30 -11.58
CA SER A 104 -2.95 20.99 -10.70
C SER A 104 -1.57 20.33 -10.68
N PRO A 105 -0.51 21.03 -10.23
CA PRO A 105 0.83 20.46 -10.14
C PRO A 105 0.87 19.16 -9.33
N TRP A 106 0.15 19.10 -8.21
CA TRP A 106 0.07 17.89 -7.38
C TRP A 106 -0.59 16.72 -8.14
N GLU A 107 -1.73 16.98 -8.81
CA GLU A 107 -2.44 15.96 -9.58
C GLU A 107 -1.59 15.41 -10.73
N ILE A 108 -0.82 16.26 -11.43
CA ILE A 108 0.10 15.81 -12.48
C ILE A 108 1.17 14.85 -11.93
N LEU A 109 1.71 15.16 -10.75
CA LEU A 109 2.72 14.33 -10.09
C LEU A 109 2.13 13.03 -9.54
N ALA A 110 0.85 13.00 -9.20
CA ALA A 110 0.16 11.81 -8.71
C ALA A 110 -0.21 10.79 -9.81
N GLN A 111 -0.31 11.23 -11.10
CA GLN A 111 -0.73 10.37 -12.21
C GLN A 111 0.05 9.06 -12.38
N PRO A 112 1.37 8.99 -12.12
CA PRO A 112 2.10 7.73 -12.21
C PRO A 112 1.67 6.68 -11.17
N PHE A 113 1.10 7.11 -10.06
CA PHE A 113 0.68 6.26 -8.94
C PHE A 113 -0.80 5.95 -8.99
N GLU A 114 -1.62 6.98 -9.20
CA GLU A 114 -3.08 6.91 -9.27
C GLU A 114 -3.56 7.60 -10.55
N PRO A 115 -3.66 6.89 -11.67
CA PRO A 115 -4.18 7.45 -12.92
C PRO A 115 -5.57 8.05 -12.73
N ASP A 116 -5.77 9.26 -13.27
CA ASP A 116 -7.01 10.04 -13.25
C ASP A 116 -7.49 10.50 -11.86
N VAL A 117 -6.66 10.38 -10.82
CA VAL A 117 -6.98 10.92 -9.49
C VAL A 117 -7.08 12.45 -9.53
N SER A 118 -8.05 13.01 -8.80
CA SER A 118 -8.14 14.43 -8.49
C SER A 118 -8.07 14.69 -6.99
N LYS A 119 -7.56 15.85 -6.61
CA LYS A 119 -7.47 16.24 -5.20
C LYS A 119 -8.86 16.42 -4.56
N GLU A 120 -9.82 16.94 -5.32
CA GLU A 120 -11.21 17.10 -4.87
C GLU A 120 -11.84 15.73 -4.56
N ARG A 121 -11.58 14.73 -5.41
CA ARG A 121 -12.06 13.38 -5.18
C ARG A 121 -11.46 12.76 -3.94
N LEU A 122 -10.16 12.91 -3.72
CA LEU A 122 -9.49 12.44 -2.50
C LEU A 122 -10.01 13.14 -1.25
N GLN A 123 -10.23 14.46 -1.30
CA GLN A 123 -10.84 15.19 -0.19
C GLN A 123 -12.21 14.65 0.17
N GLN A 124 -13.07 14.33 -0.83
CA GLN A 124 -14.37 13.71 -0.62
C GLN A 124 -14.27 12.32 0.03
N LEU A 125 -13.28 11.51 -0.38
CA LEU A 125 -13.04 10.17 0.18
C LEU A 125 -12.47 10.23 1.60
N PHE A 126 -11.64 11.23 1.90
CA PHE A 126 -10.94 11.34 3.17
C PHE A 126 -11.73 12.11 4.24
N ALA A 127 -12.68 12.98 3.86
CA ALA A 127 -13.49 13.72 4.82
C ALA A 127 -14.20 12.80 5.85
N PRO A 128 -14.90 11.72 5.45
CA PRO A 128 -15.50 10.82 6.43
C PRO A 128 -14.48 10.12 7.35
N LEU A 129 -13.24 9.91 6.86
CA LEU A 129 -12.18 9.32 7.69
C LEU A 129 -11.71 10.30 8.77
N GLN A 130 -11.58 11.59 8.43
CA GLN A 130 -11.22 12.64 9.38
C GLN A 130 -12.28 12.85 10.44
N ASP A 131 -13.56 12.69 10.09
CA ASP A 131 -14.67 12.87 11.02
C ASP A 131 -14.82 11.66 11.97
N GLU A 132 -14.68 10.44 11.48
CA GLU A 132 -15.05 9.24 12.24
C GLU A 132 -13.86 8.55 12.92
N LEU A 133 -12.68 8.48 12.28
CA LEU A 133 -11.55 7.73 12.86
C LEU A 133 -11.04 8.30 14.18
N PRO A 134 -10.96 9.63 14.43
CA PRO A 134 -10.60 10.14 15.75
C PRO A 134 -11.56 9.70 16.85
N VAL A 135 -12.86 9.57 16.53
CA VAL A 135 -13.88 9.09 17.49
C VAL A 135 -13.65 7.61 17.81
N LEU A 136 -13.41 6.79 16.79
CA LEU A 136 -13.11 5.36 16.97
C LEU A 136 -11.79 5.16 17.76
N LEU A 137 -10.77 5.98 17.53
CA LEU A 137 -9.51 5.96 18.30
C LEU A 137 -9.73 6.27 19.79
N GLN A 138 -10.60 7.24 20.12
CA GLN A 138 -10.94 7.52 21.50
C GLN A 138 -11.66 6.34 22.16
N GLN A 139 -12.58 5.68 21.46
CA GLN A 139 -13.26 4.48 21.93
C GLN A 139 -12.28 3.31 22.12
N ALA A 140 -11.31 3.17 21.23
CA ALA A 140 -10.29 2.11 21.27
C ALA A 140 -9.26 2.28 22.40
N ALA A 141 -9.08 3.49 22.93
CA ALA A 141 -8.05 3.80 23.94
C ALA A 141 -8.18 2.97 25.24
N ALA A 142 -9.37 2.43 25.53
CA ALA A 142 -9.62 1.54 26.66
C ALA A 142 -9.20 0.08 26.44
N THR A 143 -8.83 -0.30 25.21
CA THR A 143 -8.54 -1.68 24.84
C THR A 143 -7.07 -1.99 25.13
N GLN A 144 -6.80 -2.71 26.23
CA GLN A 144 -5.45 -3.14 26.57
C GLN A 144 -5.10 -4.45 25.83
N VAL A 145 -3.89 -4.49 25.24
CA VAL A 145 -3.31 -5.70 24.65
C VAL A 145 -2.08 -6.08 25.45
N SER A 146 -2.04 -7.33 25.94
CA SER A 146 -0.88 -7.87 26.63
C SER A 146 0.32 -7.94 25.67
N PRO A 147 1.56 -7.73 26.18
CA PRO A 147 2.75 -7.95 25.37
C PRO A 147 2.76 -9.39 24.83
N LEU A 148 3.11 -9.54 23.56
CA LEU A 148 3.28 -10.85 22.94
C LEU A 148 4.62 -11.47 23.37
N PRO A 149 4.72 -12.78 23.51
CA PRO A 149 5.98 -13.45 23.81
C PRO A 149 6.93 -13.32 22.60
N GLU A 150 8.22 -13.26 22.89
CA GLU A 150 9.25 -13.37 21.85
C GLU A 150 9.14 -14.73 21.12
N LEU A 151 9.30 -14.73 19.81
CA LEU A 151 9.35 -15.92 18.99
C LEU A 151 10.76 -16.09 18.39
N PRO A 152 11.39 -17.27 18.58
CA PRO A 152 12.65 -17.56 17.91
C PRO A 152 12.56 -17.38 16.39
N GLU A 153 13.62 -16.85 15.77
CA GLU A 153 13.66 -16.60 14.32
C GLU A 153 13.29 -17.84 13.49
N ALA A 154 13.82 -19.01 13.85
CA ALA A 154 13.52 -20.25 13.15
C ALA A 154 12.03 -20.60 13.17
N LEU A 155 11.33 -20.31 14.28
CA LEU A 155 9.89 -20.52 14.38
C LEU A 155 9.13 -19.53 13.50
N GLN A 156 9.50 -18.24 13.53
CA GLN A 156 8.89 -17.23 12.65
C GLN A 156 9.05 -17.63 11.16
N GLU A 157 10.24 -18.08 10.75
CA GLU A 157 10.50 -18.55 9.38
C GLU A 157 9.64 -19.75 8.98
N ASN A 158 9.49 -20.72 9.90
CA ASN A 158 8.65 -21.91 9.65
C ASN A 158 7.17 -21.50 9.48
N LEU A 159 6.66 -20.65 10.36
CA LEU A 159 5.27 -20.15 10.28
C LEU A 159 5.02 -19.36 8.99
N CYS A 160 5.96 -18.53 8.56
CA CYS A 160 5.89 -17.84 7.27
C CYS A 160 5.85 -18.83 6.10
N SER A 161 6.66 -19.89 6.15
CA SER A 161 6.67 -20.92 5.11
C SER A 161 5.36 -21.72 5.07
N GLU A 162 4.80 -22.08 6.25
CA GLU A 162 3.50 -22.73 6.33
C GLU A 162 2.37 -21.85 5.78
N LEU A 163 2.39 -20.54 6.09
CA LEU A 163 1.43 -19.57 5.56
C LEU A 163 1.46 -19.57 4.03
N LEU A 164 2.64 -19.37 3.45
CA LEU A 164 2.82 -19.31 2.01
C LEU A 164 2.37 -20.60 1.32
N ASN A 165 2.75 -21.76 1.87
CA ASN A 165 2.32 -23.05 1.34
C ASN A 165 0.79 -23.20 1.39
N SER A 166 0.15 -22.73 2.47
CA SER A 166 -1.32 -22.77 2.58
C SER A 166 -2.03 -21.84 1.60
N TRP A 167 -1.35 -20.78 1.13
CA TRP A 167 -1.88 -19.79 0.21
C TRP A 167 -1.39 -19.95 -1.24
N GLY A 168 -0.83 -21.10 -1.58
CA GLY A 168 -0.51 -21.49 -2.96
C GLY A 168 0.84 -20.99 -3.47
N TYR A 169 1.82 -20.84 -2.56
CA TYR A 169 3.21 -20.57 -2.95
C TYR A 169 3.77 -21.73 -3.78
N ASP A 170 4.33 -21.42 -4.95
CA ASP A 170 5.00 -22.38 -5.82
C ASP A 170 6.48 -21.98 -5.97
N PRO A 171 7.42 -22.77 -5.46
CA PRO A 171 8.85 -22.47 -5.55
C PRO A 171 9.40 -22.49 -6.99
N ALA A 172 8.64 -23.00 -7.98
CA ALA A 172 9.02 -22.94 -9.38
C ALA A 172 8.97 -21.50 -9.94
N TYR A 173 8.11 -20.65 -9.38
CA TYR A 173 7.88 -19.27 -9.84
C TYR A 173 8.12 -18.21 -8.78
N CYS A 174 8.24 -18.62 -7.51
CA CYS A 174 8.26 -17.72 -6.38
C CYS A 174 9.52 -17.93 -5.53
N GLN A 175 10.07 -16.83 -5.02
CA GLN A 175 11.19 -16.86 -4.07
C GLN A 175 10.91 -15.97 -2.87
N ARG A 176 11.19 -16.48 -1.65
CA ARG A 176 11.20 -15.70 -0.42
C ARG A 176 12.63 -15.54 0.11
N SER A 177 12.99 -14.34 0.53
CA SER A 177 14.28 -14.03 1.15
C SER A 177 14.12 -13.00 2.27
N ARG A 178 15.22 -12.61 2.93
CA ARG A 178 15.23 -11.57 3.97
C ARG A 178 15.70 -10.23 3.42
N SER A 179 15.15 -9.15 3.95
CA SER A 179 15.62 -7.78 3.69
C SER A 179 15.44 -6.90 4.92
N ALA A 180 16.06 -5.71 4.92
CA ALA A 180 15.89 -4.73 5.98
C ALA A 180 14.44 -4.18 6.05
N HIS A 181 13.84 -4.02 4.88
CA HIS A 181 12.43 -3.65 4.71
C HIS A 181 11.77 -4.70 3.80
N PRO A 182 10.65 -5.31 4.21
CA PRO A 182 9.88 -6.20 3.35
C PRO A 182 9.48 -5.53 2.05
N PHE A 183 9.47 -6.27 0.97
CA PHE A 183 8.98 -5.82 -0.34
C PHE A 183 8.63 -7.00 -1.24
N SER A 184 7.78 -6.74 -2.23
CA SER A 184 7.46 -7.63 -3.34
C SER A 184 8.01 -7.07 -4.65
N CYS A 185 8.51 -7.92 -5.54
CA CYS A 185 8.90 -7.52 -6.88
C CYS A 185 8.66 -8.63 -7.90
N THR A 186 8.37 -8.21 -9.13
CA THR A 186 8.24 -9.07 -10.30
C THR A 186 9.44 -8.86 -11.21
N VAL A 187 10.25 -9.90 -11.41
CA VAL A 187 11.46 -9.86 -12.26
C VAL A 187 11.14 -10.28 -13.69
N GLY A 188 10.13 -11.11 -13.85
CA GLY A 188 9.69 -11.60 -15.14
C GLY A 188 8.24 -12.11 -15.09
N PRO A 189 7.68 -12.55 -16.22
CA PRO A 189 6.27 -12.97 -16.27
C PRO A 189 5.96 -14.18 -15.39
N GLN A 190 6.98 -14.91 -14.95
CA GLN A 190 6.90 -16.08 -14.07
C GLN A 190 8.02 -16.07 -13.01
N ASP A 191 8.47 -14.90 -12.56
CA ASP A 191 9.48 -14.77 -11.49
C ASP A 191 9.01 -13.70 -10.50
N PHE A 192 8.45 -14.15 -9.37
CA PHE A 192 7.85 -13.34 -8.33
C PHE A 192 8.65 -13.51 -7.04
N ARG A 193 9.09 -12.41 -6.45
CA ARG A 193 9.95 -12.43 -5.28
C ARG A 193 9.38 -11.57 -4.17
N ILE A 194 9.36 -12.12 -2.97
CA ILE A 194 8.99 -11.40 -1.76
C ILE A 194 10.13 -11.46 -0.74
N THR A 195 10.19 -10.45 0.10
CA THR A 195 11.12 -10.45 1.22
C THR A 195 10.37 -10.23 2.53
N THR A 196 10.96 -10.71 3.62
CA THR A 196 10.44 -10.46 4.97
C THR A 196 11.58 -10.06 5.91
N ARG A 197 11.20 -9.42 7.02
CA ARG A 197 12.12 -9.09 8.11
C ARG A 197 11.72 -9.85 9.36
N VAL A 198 12.63 -10.67 9.88
CA VAL A 198 12.41 -11.45 11.10
C VAL A 198 13.05 -10.73 12.28
N VAL A 199 12.26 -10.45 13.31
CA VAL A 199 12.70 -9.76 14.52
C VAL A 199 12.12 -10.51 15.74
N PRO A 200 12.96 -11.05 16.65
CA PRO A 200 12.50 -11.92 17.74
C PRO A 200 11.50 -11.25 18.68
N ASP A 201 11.68 -9.98 19.03
CA ASP A 201 10.83 -9.19 19.92
C ASP A 201 9.56 -8.63 19.23
N GLN A 202 9.42 -8.86 17.91
CA GLN A 202 8.24 -8.52 17.13
C GLN A 202 7.61 -9.78 16.50
N PRO A 203 7.04 -10.66 17.32
CA PRO A 203 6.75 -12.06 16.95
C PRO A 203 5.78 -12.23 15.78
N LEU A 204 4.93 -11.26 15.51
CA LEU A 204 3.94 -11.30 14.43
C LEU A 204 4.36 -10.48 13.21
N SER A 205 5.42 -9.67 13.32
CA SER A 205 5.83 -8.74 12.26
C SER A 205 6.22 -9.48 10.98
N ALA A 206 7.08 -10.51 11.07
CA ALA A 206 7.50 -11.29 9.89
C ALA A 206 6.32 -12.01 9.25
N PHE A 207 5.40 -12.52 10.05
CA PHE A 207 4.24 -13.27 9.59
C PHE A 207 3.24 -12.38 8.84
N LEU A 208 2.90 -11.23 9.42
CA LEU A 208 1.99 -10.25 8.79
C LEU A 208 2.63 -9.60 7.56
N ALA A 209 3.92 -9.26 7.62
CA ALA A 209 4.64 -8.77 6.46
C ALA A 209 4.67 -9.81 5.32
N THR A 210 4.85 -11.10 5.64
CA THR A 210 4.77 -12.17 4.63
C THR A 210 3.38 -12.26 4.01
N ALA A 211 2.31 -12.09 4.80
CA ALA A 211 0.94 -12.05 4.29
C ALA A 211 0.71 -10.86 3.34
N HIS A 212 1.23 -9.69 3.73
CA HIS A 212 1.17 -8.45 2.96
C HIS A 212 1.89 -8.60 1.62
N GLU A 213 3.17 -8.95 1.64
CA GLU A 213 3.98 -9.08 0.43
C GLU A 213 3.46 -10.19 -0.50
N TRP A 214 2.91 -11.26 0.07
CA TRP A 214 2.28 -12.30 -0.72
C TRP A 214 1.00 -11.82 -1.40
N GLY A 215 0.22 -10.95 -0.76
CA GLY A 215 -0.94 -10.30 -1.37
C GLY A 215 -0.57 -9.50 -2.62
N HIS A 216 0.50 -8.72 -2.56
CA HIS A 216 1.09 -8.05 -3.73
C HIS A 216 1.49 -9.04 -4.81
N SER A 217 2.19 -10.12 -4.42
CA SER A 217 2.64 -11.15 -5.36
C SER A 217 1.49 -11.87 -6.04
N LEU A 218 0.41 -12.20 -5.33
CA LEU A 218 -0.78 -12.83 -5.92
C LEU A 218 -1.45 -11.95 -6.98
N TYR A 219 -1.50 -10.64 -6.74
CA TYR A 219 -1.99 -9.68 -7.74
C TYR A 219 -1.11 -9.70 -9.00
N GLU A 220 0.19 -9.57 -8.82
CA GLU A 220 1.17 -9.60 -9.91
C GLU A 220 1.10 -10.90 -10.75
N GLN A 221 0.91 -12.05 -10.08
CA GLN A 221 0.74 -13.35 -10.74
C GLN A 221 -0.54 -13.44 -11.57
N GLY A 222 -1.59 -12.72 -11.15
CA GLY A 222 -2.90 -12.73 -11.82
C GLY A 222 -3.07 -11.66 -12.89
N LEU A 223 -2.15 -10.69 -13.01
CA LEU A 223 -2.18 -9.67 -14.05
C LEU A 223 -2.09 -10.30 -15.47
N PRO A 224 -2.66 -9.67 -16.52
CA PRO A 224 -2.75 -10.24 -17.87
C PRO A 224 -1.40 -10.25 -18.59
N ARG A 225 -0.40 -10.94 -18.04
CA ARG A 225 0.99 -11.03 -18.56
C ARG A 225 1.26 -12.32 -19.30
N THR A 226 0.82 -13.45 -18.74
CA THR A 226 0.98 -14.77 -19.33
C THR A 226 -0.29 -15.17 -20.07
N GLY A 227 -0.15 -15.88 -21.16
CA GLY A 227 -1.30 -16.30 -22.00
C GLY A 227 -1.80 -15.22 -22.97
N ASN A 228 -1.71 -13.94 -22.61
CA ASN A 228 -2.09 -12.81 -23.48
C ASN A 228 -0.89 -12.06 -24.07
N HIS A 229 0.33 -12.48 -23.76
CA HIS A 229 1.60 -11.90 -24.22
C HIS A 229 1.80 -10.40 -23.92
N TYR A 230 1.16 -9.88 -22.86
CA TYR A 230 1.24 -8.44 -22.51
C TYR A 230 2.45 -8.06 -21.66
N PHE A 231 3.32 -9.00 -21.28
CA PHE A 231 4.57 -8.64 -20.61
C PHE A 231 5.63 -8.27 -21.66
N PRO A 232 6.34 -7.14 -21.55
CA PRO A 232 6.26 -6.07 -20.53
C PRO A 232 5.37 -4.88 -20.91
N TRP A 233 4.23 -5.12 -21.54
CA TRP A 233 3.34 -4.08 -22.06
C TRP A 233 2.52 -3.42 -20.93
N PRO A 234 2.12 -2.14 -21.09
CA PRO A 234 1.43 -1.40 -20.04
C PRO A 234 0.16 -2.07 -19.50
N LEU A 235 -0.59 -2.78 -20.36
CA LEU A 235 -1.81 -3.48 -19.94
C LEU A 235 -1.55 -4.58 -18.90
N GLY A 236 -0.38 -5.19 -18.90
CA GLY A 236 0.06 -6.19 -17.94
C GLY A 236 0.57 -5.60 -16.61
N GLU A 237 0.47 -4.30 -16.42
CA GLU A 237 0.81 -3.64 -15.16
C GLU A 237 -0.40 -3.49 -14.24
N ALA A 238 -0.16 -3.18 -12.96
CA ALA A 238 -1.22 -2.89 -12.00
C ALA A 238 -2.05 -1.67 -12.43
N THR A 239 -3.34 -1.69 -12.13
CA THR A 239 -4.27 -0.59 -12.43
C THR A 239 -3.79 0.71 -11.81
N SER A 240 -3.41 0.69 -10.53
CA SER A 240 -2.81 1.77 -9.76
C SER A 240 -2.06 1.22 -8.55
N MET A 241 -1.30 2.09 -7.86
CA MET A 241 -0.66 1.72 -6.60
C MET A 241 -1.68 1.46 -5.49
N GLY A 242 -2.80 2.18 -5.45
CA GLY A 242 -3.88 1.94 -4.49
C GLY A 242 -4.58 0.60 -4.72
N VAL A 243 -4.80 0.19 -5.96
CA VAL A 243 -5.31 -1.16 -6.27
C VAL A 243 -4.29 -2.22 -5.87
N HIS A 244 -3.00 -2.00 -6.13
CA HIS A 244 -1.92 -2.91 -5.75
C HIS A 244 -1.83 -3.09 -4.23
N GLU A 245 -1.90 -1.98 -3.48
CA GLU A 245 -1.94 -1.98 -2.01
C GLU A 245 -3.24 -2.61 -1.46
N SER A 246 -4.36 -2.47 -2.16
CA SER A 246 -5.61 -3.09 -1.73
C SER A 246 -5.54 -4.62 -1.66
N GLN A 247 -4.68 -5.23 -2.49
CA GLN A 247 -4.48 -6.67 -2.50
C GLN A 247 -3.62 -7.15 -1.33
N SER A 248 -2.56 -6.44 -1.00
CA SER A 248 -1.75 -6.71 0.18
C SER A 248 -2.56 -6.55 1.47
N LEU A 249 -3.31 -5.44 1.58
CA LEU A 249 -4.18 -5.17 2.71
C LEU A 249 -5.36 -6.16 2.84
N PHE A 250 -5.86 -6.69 1.73
CA PHE A 250 -6.86 -7.76 1.79
C PHE A 250 -6.27 -8.99 2.50
N TRP A 251 -5.11 -9.46 2.07
CA TRP A 251 -4.49 -10.66 2.64
C TRP A 251 -3.96 -10.44 4.05
N GLU A 252 -3.39 -9.28 4.35
CA GLU A 252 -2.94 -8.96 5.69
C GLU A 252 -4.11 -8.70 6.64
N CYS A 253 -4.99 -7.73 6.30
CA CYS A 253 -5.96 -7.19 7.24
C CYS A 253 -7.28 -7.97 7.26
N ARG A 254 -7.81 -8.36 6.08
CA ARG A 254 -9.11 -9.07 6.00
C ARG A 254 -8.95 -10.56 6.28
N VAL A 255 -7.84 -11.17 5.85
CA VAL A 255 -7.55 -12.58 6.09
C VAL A 255 -6.66 -12.76 7.32
N GLY A 256 -5.41 -12.30 7.30
CA GLY A 256 -4.39 -12.56 8.31
C GLY A 256 -4.71 -12.01 9.71
N ARG A 257 -5.51 -10.93 9.79
CA ARG A 257 -5.95 -10.32 11.07
C ARG A 257 -7.39 -10.65 11.43
N SER A 258 -8.05 -11.59 10.73
CA SER A 258 -9.41 -12.02 11.03
C SER A 258 -9.47 -12.92 12.27
N ARG A 259 -10.66 -13.03 12.90
CA ARG A 259 -10.87 -13.90 14.05
C ARG A 259 -10.74 -15.38 13.65
N ALA A 260 -11.37 -15.77 12.55
CA ALA A 260 -11.27 -17.15 12.06
C ALA A 260 -9.84 -17.58 11.75
N PHE A 261 -9.01 -16.66 11.23
CA PHE A 261 -7.60 -16.89 11.01
C PHE A 261 -6.86 -17.11 12.34
N ALA A 262 -7.09 -16.25 13.32
CA ALA A 262 -6.51 -16.38 14.64
C ALA A 262 -6.88 -17.73 15.31
N GLU A 263 -8.15 -18.13 15.25
CA GLU A 263 -8.62 -19.41 15.81
C GLU A 263 -7.92 -20.61 15.15
N ARG A 264 -7.68 -20.55 13.85
CA ARG A 264 -7.02 -21.63 13.09
C ARG A 264 -5.50 -21.67 13.25
N TRP A 265 -4.85 -20.52 13.40
CA TRP A 265 -3.39 -20.42 13.47
C TRP A 265 -2.84 -20.45 14.89
N HIS A 266 -3.58 -20.02 15.89
CA HIS A 266 -3.17 -20.04 17.28
C HIS A 266 -2.58 -21.40 17.75
N PRO A 267 -3.20 -22.57 17.46
CA PRO A 267 -2.60 -23.86 17.84
C PRO A 267 -1.22 -24.11 17.22
N ARG A 268 -0.95 -23.61 16.01
CA ARG A 268 0.35 -23.76 15.34
C ARG A 268 1.43 -22.91 16.01
N PHE A 269 1.08 -21.69 16.39
CA PHE A 269 1.98 -20.83 17.16
C PHE A 269 2.31 -21.45 18.52
N CYS A 270 1.31 -21.99 19.25
CA CYS A 270 1.52 -22.69 20.51
C CYS A 270 2.40 -23.95 20.36
N ALA A 271 2.13 -24.80 19.37
CA ALA A 271 2.90 -25.99 19.10
C ALA A 271 4.36 -25.68 18.78
N GLY A 272 4.61 -24.62 18.00
CA GLY A 272 5.93 -24.15 17.66
C GLY A 272 6.74 -23.70 18.88
N LEU A 273 6.13 -23.00 19.82
CA LEU A 273 6.78 -22.61 21.08
C LEU A 273 7.14 -23.82 21.96
N GLY A 274 6.26 -24.81 22.01
CA GLY A 274 6.52 -26.05 22.78
C GLY A 274 7.68 -26.91 22.22
N SER A 275 7.94 -26.81 20.90
CA SER A 275 9.01 -27.58 20.24
C SER A 275 10.41 -26.97 20.38
N VAL A 276 10.51 -25.66 20.66
CA VAL A 276 11.78 -24.92 20.84
C VAL A 276 12.23 -24.94 22.32
N GLY A 277 12.07 -26.07 23.00
CA GLY A 277 12.32 -26.26 24.44
C GLY A 277 13.64 -25.69 24.93
N GLY A 278 13.57 -24.56 25.58
CA GLY A 278 14.67 -23.93 26.30
C GLY A 278 14.32 -22.51 26.75
N SER A 279 13.99 -22.40 28.01
CA SER A 279 13.85 -21.17 28.79
C SER A 279 12.45 -20.57 28.94
N GLY A 280 11.81 -20.86 30.07
CA GLY A 280 10.95 -19.93 30.79
C GLY A 280 9.44 -19.98 30.57
N VAL A 281 8.96 -20.62 29.52
CA VAL A 281 7.51 -20.90 29.37
C VAL A 281 7.31 -22.37 29.78
N GLY A 282 6.67 -22.61 30.92
CA GLY A 282 6.37 -23.96 31.39
C GLY A 282 5.61 -24.73 30.31
N SER A 283 5.99 -25.97 30.06
CA SER A 283 5.32 -26.86 29.10
C SER A 283 3.83 -26.96 29.45
N GLY A 284 2.97 -26.22 28.72
CA GLY A 284 1.54 -26.26 28.89
C GLY A 284 0.83 -24.91 29.08
N SER A 285 1.53 -23.79 29.21
CA SER A 285 0.87 -22.48 29.30
C SER A 285 0.76 -21.83 27.91
N ASP A 286 -0.46 -21.52 27.49
CA ASP A 286 -0.73 -20.71 26.32
C ASP A 286 -0.37 -19.25 26.62
N PRO A 287 0.67 -18.69 25.95
CA PRO A 287 1.15 -17.34 26.28
C PRO A 287 0.22 -16.23 25.78
N TRP A 288 -0.75 -16.55 24.94
CA TRP A 288 -1.71 -15.59 24.42
C TRP A 288 -3.04 -15.59 25.16
N GLY A 289 -3.30 -16.56 26.06
CA GLY A 289 -4.58 -16.69 26.73
C GLY A 289 -5.72 -17.15 25.81
N GLY A 290 -5.42 -18.04 24.89
CA GLY A 290 -6.36 -18.58 23.91
C GLY A 290 -6.32 -17.88 22.55
N ALA A 291 -7.07 -18.43 21.61
CA ALA A 291 -7.18 -17.90 20.26
C ALA A 291 -7.73 -16.45 20.24
N HIS A 292 -8.58 -16.08 21.21
CA HIS A 292 -9.07 -14.74 21.35
C HIS A 292 -7.97 -13.75 21.74
N GLY A 293 -7.14 -14.09 22.73
CA GLY A 293 -5.98 -13.28 23.10
C GLY A 293 -4.96 -13.16 21.97
N PHE A 294 -4.76 -14.24 21.20
CA PHE A 294 -3.95 -14.22 19.98
C PHE A 294 -4.54 -13.27 18.92
N TRP A 295 -5.86 -13.32 18.69
CA TRP A 295 -6.54 -12.40 17.78
C TRP A 295 -6.38 -10.93 18.18
N ARG A 296 -6.49 -10.62 19.48
CA ARG A 296 -6.20 -9.27 20.00
C ARG A 296 -4.74 -8.87 19.75
N GLY A 297 -3.81 -9.79 19.89
CA GLY A 297 -2.40 -9.57 19.57
C GLY A 297 -2.12 -9.27 18.11
N LEU A 298 -2.88 -9.89 17.17
CA LEU A 298 -2.85 -9.57 15.75
C LEU A 298 -3.42 -8.17 15.43
N ASN A 299 -4.24 -7.61 16.33
CA ASN A 299 -4.97 -6.36 16.13
C ASN A 299 -4.69 -5.35 17.27
N PRO A 300 -3.44 -4.93 17.45
CA PRO A 300 -3.13 -3.92 18.45
C PRO A 300 -3.80 -2.60 18.10
N LEU A 301 -4.48 -1.97 19.06
CA LEU A 301 -5.07 -0.66 18.93
C LEU A 301 -4.21 0.34 19.72
N ARG A 302 -3.16 0.83 19.09
CA ARG A 302 -2.16 1.73 19.70
C ARG A 302 -1.84 2.86 18.73
N PRO A 303 -2.63 3.95 18.72
CA PRO A 303 -2.31 5.08 17.88
C PRO A 303 -0.90 5.57 18.21
N GLY A 304 -0.01 5.43 17.24
CA GLY A 304 1.40 5.78 17.34
C GLY A 304 1.74 7.05 16.57
N LEU A 305 2.96 7.55 16.77
CA LEU A 305 3.50 8.67 16.00
C LEU A 305 4.02 8.23 14.62
N ILE A 306 4.43 6.96 14.50
CA ILE A 306 5.12 6.42 13.32
C ILE A 306 4.13 5.71 12.40
N ARG A 307 4.02 6.19 11.17
CA ARG A 307 3.08 5.67 10.17
C ARG A 307 3.23 4.17 9.90
N VAL A 308 4.46 3.69 9.71
CA VAL A 308 4.71 2.27 9.40
C VAL A 308 4.41 1.32 10.56
N GLU A 309 4.19 1.86 11.77
CA GLU A 309 3.81 1.11 12.97
C GLU A 309 2.35 1.36 13.36
N ALA A 310 1.63 2.16 12.56
CA ALA A 310 0.26 2.55 12.86
C ALA A 310 -0.70 1.36 12.79
N ASP A 311 -1.68 1.36 13.68
CA ASP A 311 -2.79 0.41 13.65
C ASP A 311 -3.80 0.76 12.53
N GLU A 312 -4.74 -0.15 12.25
CA GLU A 312 -5.71 0.05 11.17
C GLU A 312 -6.63 1.27 11.38
N LEU A 313 -6.87 1.71 12.63
CA LEU A 313 -7.70 2.88 12.91
C LEU A 313 -6.98 4.19 12.63
N SER A 314 -5.68 4.24 12.94
CA SER A 314 -4.88 5.46 12.83
C SER A 314 -4.19 5.62 11.48
N TYR A 315 -3.95 4.53 10.74
CA TYR A 315 -3.13 4.53 9.53
C TYR A 315 -3.61 5.53 8.47
N CYS A 316 -4.91 5.54 8.15
CA CYS A 316 -5.44 6.46 7.16
C CYS A 316 -5.32 7.93 7.56
N LEU A 317 -5.37 8.26 8.86
CA LEU A 317 -5.15 9.62 9.34
C LEU A 317 -3.71 10.10 9.12
N HIS A 318 -2.73 9.19 9.24
CA HIS A 318 -1.35 9.49 8.86
C HIS A 318 -1.22 9.82 7.37
N ILE A 319 -2.01 9.18 6.51
CA ILE A 319 -2.00 9.45 5.07
C ILE A 319 -2.69 10.77 4.76
N VAL A 320 -3.83 11.03 5.37
CA VAL A 320 -4.53 12.33 5.25
C VAL A 320 -3.62 13.50 5.59
N LEU A 321 -2.89 13.40 6.72
CA LEU A 321 -1.89 14.39 7.12
C LEU A 321 -0.89 14.69 5.98
N ARG A 322 -0.32 13.65 5.40
CA ARG A 322 0.71 13.79 4.34
C ARG A 322 0.14 14.38 3.06
N PHE A 323 -1.06 13.96 2.67
CA PHE A 323 -1.76 14.52 1.52
C PHE A 323 -2.00 16.02 1.67
N GLU A 324 -2.49 16.46 2.82
CA GLU A 324 -2.71 17.89 3.11
C GLU A 324 -1.40 18.69 3.09
N LEU A 325 -0.31 18.12 3.64
CA LEU A 325 1.00 18.75 3.63
C LEU A 325 1.61 18.83 2.22
N GLU A 326 1.41 17.81 1.38
CA GLU A 326 1.83 17.87 -0.02
C GLU A 326 1.11 18.98 -0.80
N LEU A 327 -0.20 19.12 -0.60
CA LEU A 327 -0.96 20.24 -1.19
C LEU A 327 -0.44 21.59 -0.68
N ALA A 328 -0.15 21.71 0.61
CA ALA A 328 0.39 22.93 1.19
C ALA A 328 1.77 23.27 0.59
N LEU A 329 2.66 22.29 0.44
CA LEU A 329 4.00 22.46 -0.11
C LEU A 329 3.99 22.75 -1.63
N LEU A 330 3.14 22.07 -2.40
CA LEU A 330 3.17 22.18 -3.88
C LEU A 330 2.27 23.29 -4.43
N GLU A 331 1.13 23.58 -3.78
CA GLU A 331 0.11 24.46 -4.34
C GLU A 331 -0.16 25.72 -3.50
N GLN A 332 0.02 25.65 -2.18
CA GLN A 332 -0.27 26.77 -1.27
C GLN A 332 0.98 27.55 -0.83
N GLU A 333 2.14 27.21 -1.44
CA GLU A 333 3.42 27.90 -1.20
C GLU A 333 3.83 27.94 0.29
N LEU A 334 3.52 26.88 1.06
CA LEU A 334 4.01 26.76 2.43
C LEU A 334 5.55 26.84 2.44
N PRO A 335 6.14 27.76 3.19
CA PRO A 335 7.59 27.79 3.38
C PRO A 335 8.06 26.45 3.99
N VAL A 336 9.07 25.81 3.39
CA VAL A 336 9.55 24.49 3.83
C VAL A 336 9.97 24.52 5.30
N ALA A 337 10.51 25.64 5.79
CA ALA A 337 10.88 25.81 7.20
C ALA A 337 9.70 25.71 8.19
N GLU A 338 8.46 25.94 7.73
CA GLU A 338 7.25 25.84 8.55
C GLU A 338 6.66 24.43 8.60
N LEU A 339 7.15 23.50 7.78
CA LEU A 339 6.65 22.13 7.69
C LEU A 339 6.60 21.41 9.04
N PRO A 340 7.64 21.43 9.91
CA PRO A 340 7.57 20.74 11.21
C PRO A 340 6.45 21.27 12.10
N GLY A 341 6.25 22.60 12.10
CA GLY A 341 5.18 23.25 12.87
C GLY A 341 3.78 22.86 12.38
N LEU A 342 3.57 22.85 11.07
CA LEU A 342 2.29 22.42 10.48
C LEU A 342 2.06 20.93 10.72
N TRP A 343 3.09 20.09 10.53
CA TRP A 343 3.03 18.65 10.83
C TRP A 343 2.56 18.40 12.26
N ASN A 344 3.20 19.01 13.23
CA ASN A 344 2.90 18.80 14.65
C ASN A 344 1.48 19.23 15.02
N ARG A 345 1.00 20.37 14.49
CA ARG A 345 -0.38 20.81 14.68
C ARG A 345 -1.38 19.81 14.12
N ARG A 346 -1.22 19.45 12.84
CA ARG A 346 -2.18 18.55 12.18
C ARG A 346 -2.16 17.15 12.78
N MET A 347 -1.01 16.67 13.20
CA MET A 347 -0.90 15.39 13.89
C MET A 347 -1.62 15.42 15.24
N GLY A 348 -1.49 16.53 15.99
CA GLY A 348 -2.24 16.75 17.22
C GLY A 348 -3.76 16.74 17.00
N GLU A 349 -4.22 17.39 15.93
CA GLU A 349 -5.66 17.46 15.57
C GLU A 349 -6.22 16.09 15.13
N LEU A 350 -5.51 15.36 14.28
CA LEU A 350 -5.98 14.10 13.70
C LEU A 350 -5.81 12.89 14.64
N LEU A 351 -4.69 12.81 15.34
CA LEU A 351 -4.29 11.62 16.11
C LEU A 351 -4.26 11.86 17.64
N GLY A 352 -4.48 13.12 18.07
CA GLY A 352 -4.39 13.47 19.48
C GLY A 352 -2.98 13.36 20.06
N ARG A 353 -1.95 13.33 19.20
CA ARG A 353 -0.53 13.17 19.58
C ARG A 353 0.35 14.15 18.82
N THR A 354 1.34 14.71 19.53
CA THR A 354 2.32 15.62 18.92
C THR A 354 3.70 15.00 19.02
N PRO A 355 4.47 14.91 17.92
CA PRO A 355 5.84 14.43 17.95
C PRO A 355 6.72 15.28 18.88
N SER A 356 7.62 14.63 19.61
CA SER A 356 8.59 15.28 20.47
C SER A 356 9.88 15.65 19.72
N SER A 357 10.05 15.12 18.52
CA SER A 357 11.24 15.28 17.70
C SER A 357 10.90 15.19 16.21
N ASP A 358 11.77 15.76 15.36
CA ASP A 358 11.57 15.73 13.91
C ASP A 358 11.62 14.31 13.32
N SER A 359 12.40 13.41 13.94
CA SER A 359 12.47 12.00 13.52
C SER A 359 11.19 11.22 13.81
N GLU A 360 10.41 11.60 14.81
CA GLU A 360 9.06 11.10 15.06
C GLU A 360 7.99 11.87 14.25
N GLY A 361 8.36 13.02 13.71
CA GLY A 361 7.52 13.91 12.91
C GLY A 361 7.83 13.83 11.42
N CYS A 362 8.14 15.00 10.85
CA CYS A 362 8.26 15.20 9.41
C CYS A 362 9.44 14.47 8.73
N LEU A 363 10.38 13.92 9.49
CA LEU A 363 11.50 13.14 8.97
C LEU A 363 11.26 11.62 8.97
N GLN A 364 10.07 11.14 9.34
CA GLN A 364 9.83 9.69 9.47
C GLN A 364 9.79 8.94 8.13
N ASP A 365 9.43 9.60 7.03
CA ASP A 365 9.27 8.98 5.70
C ASP A 365 10.32 9.46 4.71
N ILE A 366 10.81 8.53 3.88
CA ILE A 366 11.79 8.81 2.81
C ILE A 366 11.17 9.46 1.55
N HIS A 367 9.87 9.36 1.38
CA HIS A 367 9.15 9.65 0.12
C HIS A 367 9.51 11.02 -0.47
N TRP A 368 9.50 12.07 0.34
CA TRP A 368 9.84 13.41 -0.13
C TRP A 368 11.31 13.58 -0.47
N ALA A 369 12.20 12.83 0.19
CA ALA A 369 13.62 12.81 -0.18
C ALA A 369 13.86 12.14 -1.54
N GLU A 370 12.97 11.24 -1.93
CA GLU A 370 12.92 10.62 -3.25
C GLU A 370 12.02 11.38 -4.23
N GLY A 371 11.45 12.51 -3.80
CA GLY A 371 10.57 13.34 -4.62
C GLY A 371 9.25 12.65 -5.00
N LEU A 372 8.77 11.69 -4.24
CA LEU A 372 7.55 10.93 -4.49
C LEU A 372 6.30 11.69 -3.98
N PHE A 373 6.07 12.88 -4.54
CA PHE A 373 4.84 13.64 -4.29
C PHE A 373 3.66 13.02 -5.04
N GLY A 374 2.50 12.94 -4.38
CA GLY A 374 1.31 12.31 -4.92
C GLY A 374 1.21 10.80 -4.66
N TYR A 375 2.21 10.20 -4.01
CA TYR A 375 2.23 8.76 -3.72
C TYR A 375 1.39 8.37 -2.50
N PHE A 376 1.42 9.14 -1.42
CA PHE A 376 0.81 8.79 -0.13
C PHE A 376 -0.68 8.41 -0.20
N PRO A 377 -1.54 9.05 -0.98
CA PRO A 377 -2.94 8.68 -1.08
C PRO A 377 -3.20 7.22 -1.46
N SER A 378 -2.32 6.60 -2.25
CA SER A 378 -2.42 5.19 -2.65
C SER A 378 -2.57 4.24 -1.46
N TYR A 379 -1.89 4.52 -0.35
CA TYR A 379 -1.99 3.72 0.86
C TYR A 379 -3.41 3.75 1.49
N ALA A 380 -4.03 4.93 1.59
CA ALA A 380 -5.39 5.03 2.12
C ALA A 380 -6.42 4.48 1.11
N LEU A 381 -6.23 4.76 -0.18
CA LEU A 381 -7.07 4.17 -1.24
C LEU A 381 -7.03 2.65 -1.19
N GLY A 382 -5.86 2.05 -0.91
CA GLY A 382 -5.72 0.61 -0.71
C GLY A 382 -6.68 0.07 0.36
N HIS A 383 -6.80 0.73 1.51
CA HIS A 383 -7.75 0.34 2.56
C HIS A 383 -9.20 0.46 2.12
N LEU A 384 -9.57 1.56 1.42
CA LEU A 384 -10.93 1.79 0.96
C LEU A 384 -11.34 0.74 -0.08
N ILE A 385 -10.48 0.53 -1.08
CA ILE A 385 -10.69 -0.44 -2.16
C ILE A 385 -10.78 -1.86 -1.59
N SER A 386 -9.84 -2.26 -0.74
CA SER A 386 -9.83 -3.58 -0.09
C SER A 386 -11.14 -3.85 0.66
N ALA A 387 -11.67 -2.85 1.38
CA ALA A 387 -12.91 -2.98 2.13
C ALA A 387 -14.12 -3.16 1.22
N GLN A 388 -14.22 -2.35 0.15
CA GLN A 388 -15.35 -2.41 -0.77
C GLN A 388 -15.35 -3.69 -1.60
N LEU A 389 -14.17 -4.15 -2.04
CA LEU A 389 -14.01 -5.45 -2.70
C LEU A 389 -14.37 -6.62 -1.77
N ALA A 390 -14.01 -6.55 -0.48
CA ALA A 390 -14.36 -7.58 0.50
C ALA A 390 -15.87 -7.67 0.73
N GLU A 391 -16.59 -6.53 0.84
CA GLU A 391 -18.07 -6.56 0.95
C GLU A 391 -18.72 -7.18 -0.29
N THR A 392 -18.22 -6.87 -1.49
CA THR A 392 -18.72 -7.46 -2.73
C THR A 392 -18.44 -8.96 -2.78
N MET A 393 -17.23 -9.37 -2.40
CA MET A 393 -16.85 -10.79 -2.30
C MET A 393 -17.77 -11.53 -1.33
N GLU A 394 -18.06 -11.00 -0.16
CA GLU A 394 -18.97 -11.62 0.80
C GLU A 394 -20.36 -11.82 0.22
N GLN A 395 -20.91 -10.81 -0.46
CA GLN A 395 -22.23 -10.91 -1.10
C GLN A 395 -22.28 -12.02 -2.14
N GLU A 396 -21.24 -12.15 -2.96
CA GLU A 396 -21.18 -13.17 -4.02
C GLU A 396 -20.85 -14.58 -3.49
N LEU A 397 -20.15 -14.72 -2.37
CA LEU A 397 -19.77 -16.00 -1.77
C LEU A 397 -20.80 -16.54 -0.74
N GLY A 398 -21.92 -15.87 -0.55
CA GLY A 398 -23.02 -16.39 0.30
C GLY A 398 -23.48 -15.43 1.40
N GLY A 399 -23.01 -14.20 1.41
CA GLY A 399 -23.44 -13.14 2.32
C GLY A 399 -22.44 -12.82 3.44
N PRO A 400 -22.86 -11.99 4.41
CA PRO A 400 -22.01 -11.56 5.51
C PRO A 400 -21.36 -12.73 6.27
N GLY A 401 -20.06 -12.67 6.49
CA GLY A 401 -19.28 -13.72 7.14
C GLY A 401 -18.76 -14.83 6.22
N ALA A 402 -19.01 -14.76 4.91
CA ALA A 402 -18.51 -15.77 3.95
C ALA A 402 -16.99 -15.83 3.90
N ILE A 403 -16.29 -14.69 4.02
CA ILE A 403 -14.83 -14.63 4.09
C ILE A 403 -14.34 -15.36 5.36
N GLU A 404 -14.89 -15.05 6.53
CA GLU A 404 -14.56 -15.72 7.81
C GLU A 404 -14.84 -17.24 7.73
N ALA A 405 -15.95 -17.65 7.13
CA ALA A 405 -16.28 -19.06 6.94
C ALA A 405 -15.30 -19.78 6.01
N ALA A 406 -14.87 -19.16 4.92
CA ALA A 406 -13.83 -19.70 4.03
C ALA A 406 -12.51 -19.87 4.76
N ILE A 407 -12.08 -18.88 5.54
CA ILE A 407 -10.86 -18.92 6.35
C ILE A 407 -10.93 -20.04 7.40
N ALA A 408 -12.03 -20.14 8.16
CA ALA A 408 -12.24 -21.18 9.16
C ALA A 408 -12.15 -22.59 8.54
N ALA A 409 -12.67 -22.75 7.32
CA ALA A 409 -12.63 -24.00 6.58
C ALA A 409 -11.28 -24.30 5.90
N GLY A 410 -10.29 -23.37 5.93
CA GLY A 410 -9.03 -23.51 5.21
C GLY A 410 -9.18 -23.44 3.68
N LYS A 411 -10.15 -22.66 3.22
CA LYS A 411 -10.51 -22.51 1.79
C LYS A 411 -10.16 -21.11 1.26
N GLU A 412 -9.05 -20.54 1.70
CA GLU A 412 -8.60 -19.21 1.23
C GLU A 412 -8.34 -19.19 -0.29
N SER A 413 -8.17 -20.37 -0.91
CA SER A 413 -8.12 -20.47 -2.36
C SER A 413 -9.38 -19.92 -3.04
N SER A 414 -10.58 -20.05 -2.42
CA SER A 414 -11.81 -19.49 -2.98
C SER A 414 -11.81 -17.95 -3.01
N LEU A 415 -11.17 -17.32 -2.03
CA LEU A 415 -10.99 -15.86 -1.97
C LEU A 415 -10.00 -15.40 -3.06
N ARG A 416 -8.88 -16.13 -3.19
CA ARG A 416 -7.90 -15.89 -4.26
C ARG A 416 -8.53 -16.03 -5.64
N ASP A 417 -9.28 -17.10 -5.87
CA ASP A 417 -9.90 -17.39 -7.16
C ASP A 417 -10.96 -16.34 -7.53
N TRP A 418 -11.67 -15.79 -6.52
CA TRP A 418 -12.55 -14.64 -6.72
C TRP A 418 -11.78 -13.40 -7.18
N LEU A 419 -10.70 -13.03 -6.49
CA LEU A 419 -9.84 -11.90 -6.86
C LEU A 419 -9.22 -12.12 -8.25
N ALA A 420 -8.73 -13.31 -8.52
CA ALA A 420 -8.14 -13.69 -9.80
C ALA A 420 -9.13 -13.65 -10.98
N SER A 421 -10.41 -13.83 -10.72
CA SER A 421 -11.44 -13.77 -11.78
C SER A 421 -12.05 -12.38 -11.96
N ARG A 422 -12.14 -11.56 -10.87
CA ARG A 422 -12.88 -10.29 -10.87
C ARG A 422 -11.99 -9.07 -10.96
N VAL A 423 -10.78 -9.12 -10.40
CA VAL A 423 -9.89 -7.96 -10.23
C VAL A 423 -8.65 -8.05 -11.11
N TYR A 424 -7.89 -9.14 -10.98
CA TYR A 424 -6.55 -9.23 -11.57
C TYR A 424 -6.51 -9.12 -13.11
N PRO A 425 -7.47 -9.68 -13.87
CA PRO A 425 -7.44 -9.62 -15.34
C PRO A 425 -7.63 -8.21 -15.90
N LEU A 426 -8.08 -7.24 -15.07
CA LEU A 426 -8.32 -5.88 -15.52
C LEU A 426 -6.99 -5.13 -15.79
N GLY A 427 -5.94 -5.37 -15.01
CA GLY A 427 -4.65 -4.68 -15.17
C GLY A 427 -4.84 -3.17 -15.38
N ARG A 428 -4.07 -2.56 -16.28
CA ARG A 428 -4.23 -1.13 -16.67
C ARG A 428 -5.27 -0.88 -17.76
N SER A 429 -6.23 -1.79 -17.96
CA SER A 429 -7.33 -1.52 -18.89
C SER A 429 -8.27 -0.42 -18.43
N VAL A 430 -8.38 -0.22 -17.12
CA VAL A 430 -9.23 0.74 -16.42
C VAL A 430 -8.42 1.49 -15.36
N ASN A 431 -8.96 2.60 -14.82
CA ASN A 431 -8.43 3.25 -13.63
C ASN A 431 -9.04 2.63 -12.35
N ALA A 432 -8.58 3.08 -11.17
CA ALA A 432 -9.01 2.50 -9.89
C ALA A 432 -10.51 2.68 -9.59
N GLU A 433 -11.08 3.85 -9.91
CA GLU A 433 -12.53 4.10 -9.74
C GLU A 433 -13.36 3.19 -10.65
N GLU A 434 -12.99 3.09 -11.92
CA GLU A 434 -13.64 2.23 -12.90
C GLU A 434 -13.54 0.75 -12.50
N LEU A 435 -12.39 0.30 -11.97
CA LEU A 435 -12.22 -1.06 -11.46
C LEU A 435 -13.22 -1.34 -10.34
N VAL A 436 -13.26 -0.46 -9.34
CA VAL A 436 -14.16 -0.63 -8.20
C VAL A 436 -15.62 -0.64 -8.64
N GLU A 437 -16.01 0.28 -9.52
CA GLU A 437 -17.37 0.33 -10.05
C GLU A 437 -17.75 -0.91 -10.86
N GLN A 438 -16.84 -1.41 -11.71
CA GLN A 438 -17.08 -2.64 -12.49
C GLN A 438 -17.22 -3.87 -11.61
N VAL A 439 -16.46 -3.97 -10.52
CA VAL A 439 -16.46 -5.14 -9.65
C VAL A 439 -17.60 -5.06 -8.64
N SER A 440 -17.86 -3.90 -8.04
CA SER A 440 -18.81 -3.74 -6.94
C SER A 440 -20.17 -3.19 -7.36
N GLY A 441 -20.29 -2.63 -8.56
CA GLY A 441 -21.49 -1.91 -9.02
C GLY A 441 -21.69 -0.56 -8.34
N GLN A 442 -20.72 -0.06 -7.58
CA GLN A 442 -20.81 1.19 -6.82
C GLN A 442 -19.49 1.98 -6.94
N SER A 443 -19.61 3.31 -6.95
CA SER A 443 -18.44 4.19 -6.89
C SER A 443 -17.66 3.98 -5.58
N LEU A 444 -16.35 4.18 -5.62
CA LEU A 444 -15.48 4.06 -4.44
C LEU A 444 -15.92 4.99 -3.32
N SER A 445 -15.97 4.49 -2.08
CA SER A 445 -16.34 5.26 -0.90
C SER A 445 -15.62 4.77 0.36
N ALA A 446 -15.54 5.63 1.39
CA ALA A 446 -15.01 5.25 2.69
C ALA A 446 -15.98 4.38 3.52
N ALA A 447 -17.24 4.27 3.12
CA ALA A 447 -18.30 3.66 3.93
C ALA A 447 -18.04 2.19 4.29
N ALA A 448 -17.57 1.39 3.32
CA ALA A 448 -17.25 -0.02 3.55
C ALA A 448 -16.11 -0.19 4.58
N PHE A 449 -15.06 0.64 4.47
CA PHE A 449 -13.94 0.62 5.41
C PHE A 449 -14.35 1.05 6.82
N LEU A 450 -15.13 2.10 6.95
CA LEU A 450 -15.63 2.57 8.24
C LEU A 450 -16.56 1.54 8.91
N ARG A 451 -17.45 0.88 8.15
CA ARG A 451 -18.28 -0.24 8.68
C ARG A 451 -17.41 -1.38 9.19
N TYR A 452 -16.40 -1.77 8.42
CA TYR A 452 -15.47 -2.82 8.84
C TYR A 452 -14.76 -2.46 10.15
N LEU A 453 -14.21 -1.26 10.27
CA LEU A 453 -13.49 -0.83 11.47
C LEU A 453 -14.39 -0.78 12.70
N ARG A 454 -15.63 -0.26 12.57
CA ARG A 454 -16.60 -0.24 13.67
C ARG A 454 -16.91 -1.66 14.13
N ASN A 455 -17.28 -2.56 13.21
CA ASN A 455 -17.60 -3.94 13.54
C ASN A 455 -16.41 -4.67 14.18
N LYS A 456 -15.20 -4.41 13.69
CA LYS A 456 -13.98 -5.00 14.26
C LYS A 456 -13.71 -4.49 15.67
N LEU A 457 -13.84 -3.19 15.90
CA LEU A 457 -13.65 -2.57 17.21
C LEU A 457 -14.67 -3.09 18.21
N GLU A 458 -15.95 -3.13 17.86
CA GLU A 458 -17.03 -3.69 18.71
C GLU A 458 -16.72 -5.14 19.12
N ARG A 459 -16.30 -5.98 18.18
CA ARG A 459 -15.92 -7.38 18.45
C ARG A 459 -14.68 -7.51 19.34
N LEU A 460 -13.68 -6.63 19.18
CA LEU A 460 -12.47 -6.60 20.04
C LEU A 460 -12.78 -6.14 21.48
N GLN A 461 -13.83 -5.35 21.67
CA GLN A 461 -14.28 -4.85 22.97
C GLN A 461 -15.29 -5.76 23.66
N ALA A 462 -16.15 -6.47 22.91
CA ALA A 462 -17.24 -7.28 23.46
C ALA A 462 -16.76 -8.45 24.35
N ASP A 463 -15.53 -8.89 24.12
CA ASP A 463 -14.92 -10.04 24.81
C ASP A 463 -13.87 -9.58 25.87
N THR A 464 -13.92 -8.32 26.29
CA THR A 464 -13.13 -7.78 27.42
C THR A 464 -13.90 -7.87 28.71
#